data_7c3825bf73e92d3b1013492608b0f4f4
#
_entry.id   7c3825bf73e92d3b1013492608b0f4f4
#
_cell.length_a   1.000
_cell.length_b   1.000
_cell.length_c   1.000
_cell.angle_alpha   90.00
_cell.angle_beta   90.00
_cell.angle_gamma   90.00
#
_symmetry.space_group_name_H-M   'P 1'
#
loop_
_entity.id
_entity.type
_entity.pdbx_description
1 polymer ?
#
loop_
_entity_poly.entity_id
_entity_poly.type
_entity_poly.pdbx_seq_one_letter_code
_entity_poly.pdbx_strand_id
1 'polypeptide(L)'
;MADLRNIIRQLAQPDGEAIPLVCVVDSVDKDTRTIDCTPLNEGAPLLGVNLQANQGSKFGVCFFPAVGSFVVVGFVADGSAGVVLGTDEIDSAEIIIGNYSAVIDRDGCRFDAGNISAHITTDAVVFNGGELGGLPVVGDLAKRLNIIEKDINTLKTVFASWVPVAQDGGAALSTAATSWAASQLSLTKAADYENTKVKH
;
A
#
# COMPACT_ATOMS: atom_id res chain seq x y z
N MET A 1 -30.67 -21.04 -53.83
CA MET A 1 -29.20 -20.91 -53.79
C MET A 1 -28.81 -20.65 -52.34
N ALA A 2 -28.24 -21.65 -51.68
CA ALA A 2 -27.68 -21.42 -50.36
C ALA A 2 -26.61 -20.35 -50.49
N ASP A 3 -26.72 -19.30 -49.68
CA ASP A 3 -25.86 -18.15 -49.75
C ASP A 3 -24.40 -18.60 -49.46
N LEU A 4 -23.51 -18.45 -50.46
CA LEU A 4 -22.10 -18.81 -50.36
C LEU A 4 -21.45 -18.20 -49.09
N ARG A 5 -21.93 -17.06 -48.66
CA ARG A 5 -21.58 -16.44 -47.37
C ARG A 5 -21.87 -17.32 -46.17
N ASN A 6 -23.04 -17.97 -46.14
CA ASN A 6 -23.42 -18.86 -45.05
C ASN A 6 -22.60 -20.15 -45.04
N ILE A 7 -22.26 -20.65 -46.22
CA ILE A 7 -21.39 -21.83 -46.34
C ILE A 7 -19.97 -21.49 -45.89
N ILE A 8 -19.40 -20.35 -46.31
CA ILE A 8 -18.09 -19.89 -45.85
C ILE A 8 -18.09 -19.62 -44.33
N ARG A 9 -19.18 -19.05 -43.81
CA ARG A 9 -19.35 -18.82 -42.38
C ARG A 9 -19.42 -20.12 -41.58
N GLN A 10 -20.14 -21.13 -42.06
CA GLN A 10 -20.21 -22.48 -41.47
C GLN A 10 -18.87 -23.22 -41.53
N LEU A 11 -18.11 -23.04 -42.61
CA LEU A 11 -16.77 -23.63 -42.74
C LEU A 11 -15.70 -22.91 -41.91
N ALA A 12 -15.91 -21.62 -41.65
CA ALA A 12 -15.02 -20.81 -40.82
C ALA A 12 -15.38 -20.83 -39.30
N GLN A 13 -16.58 -21.27 -39.00
CA GLN A 13 -17.01 -21.54 -37.62
C GLN A 13 -17.21 -23.07 -37.53
N PRO A 14 -16.24 -23.82 -37.02
CA PRO A 14 -16.53 -25.16 -36.54
C PRO A 14 -17.65 -25.01 -35.47
N ASP A 15 -18.67 -25.89 -35.56
CA ASP A 15 -19.78 -26.01 -34.60
C ASP A 15 -19.24 -26.44 -33.20
N GLY A 16 -18.32 -25.65 -32.63
CA GLY A 16 -17.69 -25.85 -31.36
C GLY A 16 -17.84 -24.60 -30.50
N GLU A 17 -18.38 -24.76 -29.31
CA GLU A 17 -18.28 -23.77 -28.23
C GLU A 17 -16.83 -23.26 -28.20
N ALA A 18 -16.63 -21.94 -28.12
CA ALA A 18 -15.30 -21.35 -28.02
C ALA A 18 -14.61 -21.91 -26.77
N ILE A 19 -13.74 -22.90 -26.96
CA ILE A 19 -13.03 -23.56 -25.86
C ILE A 19 -11.90 -22.62 -25.41
N PRO A 20 -11.80 -22.26 -24.13
CA PRO A 20 -10.68 -21.50 -23.63
C PRO A 20 -9.35 -22.21 -23.90
N LEU A 21 -8.33 -21.47 -24.28
CA LEU A 21 -6.99 -21.99 -24.55
C LEU A 21 -6.05 -21.71 -23.38
N VAL A 22 -5.24 -22.71 -23.03
CA VAL A 22 -4.11 -22.51 -22.14
C VAL A 22 -2.93 -22.05 -22.98
N CYS A 23 -2.34 -20.91 -22.62
CA CYS A 23 -1.24 -20.28 -23.35
C CYS A 23 -0.07 -19.99 -22.40
N VAL A 24 1.13 -19.89 -22.96
CA VAL A 24 2.31 -19.35 -22.28
C VAL A 24 2.44 -17.87 -22.64
N VAL A 25 2.70 -17.04 -21.65
CA VAL A 25 2.88 -15.59 -21.84
C VAL A 25 4.24 -15.31 -22.47
N ASP A 26 4.25 -14.66 -23.62
CA ASP A 26 5.45 -14.28 -24.34
C ASP A 26 5.90 -12.85 -23.97
N SER A 27 4.94 -11.92 -23.87
CA SER A 27 5.17 -10.54 -23.51
C SER A 27 3.98 -9.92 -22.77
N VAL A 28 4.24 -8.87 -21.98
CA VAL A 28 3.22 -8.12 -21.24
C VAL A 28 3.39 -6.63 -21.51
N ASP A 29 2.35 -5.99 -22.00
CA ASP A 29 2.27 -4.53 -22.14
C ASP A 29 1.36 -3.98 -21.04
N LYS A 30 1.97 -3.30 -20.04
CA LYS A 30 1.25 -2.70 -18.91
C LYS A 30 0.46 -1.46 -19.28
N ASP A 31 0.90 -0.72 -20.30
CA ASP A 31 0.25 0.51 -20.71
C ASP A 31 -1.07 0.24 -21.44
N THR A 32 -1.06 -0.72 -22.34
CA THR A 32 -2.26 -1.17 -23.07
C THR A 32 -3.05 -2.24 -22.33
N ARG A 33 -2.48 -2.83 -21.25
CA ARG A 33 -3.04 -3.95 -20.49
C ARG A 33 -3.36 -5.15 -21.36
N THR A 34 -2.38 -5.54 -22.20
CA THR A 34 -2.45 -6.67 -23.08
C THR A 34 -1.25 -7.58 -22.91
N ILE A 35 -1.39 -8.80 -23.40
CA ILE A 35 -0.28 -9.76 -23.51
C ILE A 35 -0.23 -10.34 -24.91
N ASP A 36 0.95 -10.76 -25.31
CA ASP A 36 1.12 -11.74 -26.36
C ASP A 36 1.37 -13.10 -25.72
N CYS A 37 0.79 -14.14 -26.26
CA CYS A 37 0.92 -15.49 -25.71
C CYS A 37 0.82 -16.57 -26.77
N THR A 38 1.48 -17.71 -26.54
CA THR A 38 1.49 -18.86 -27.44
C THR A 38 0.67 -20.01 -26.84
N PRO A 39 -0.36 -20.50 -27.56
CA PRO A 39 -1.16 -21.64 -27.13
C PRO A 39 -0.35 -22.93 -26.99
N LEU A 40 -0.64 -23.76 -25.98
CA LEU A 40 0.04 -25.03 -25.75
C LEU A 40 -0.30 -26.11 -26.81
N ASN A 41 -1.34 -25.92 -27.60
CA ASN A 41 -1.80 -26.85 -28.61
C ASN A 41 -1.14 -26.64 -29.98
N GLU A 42 0.04 -26.01 -30.03
CA GLU A 42 0.79 -25.68 -31.27
C GLU A 42 0.02 -24.72 -32.22
N GLY A 43 -0.97 -23.99 -31.70
CA GLY A 43 -1.67 -22.94 -32.42
C GLY A 43 -0.78 -21.71 -32.69
N ALA A 44 -1.26 -20.83 -33.58
CA ALA A 44 -0.57 -19.57 -33.85
C ALA A 44 -0.55 -18.68 -32.61
N PRO A 45 0.53 -17.88 -32.37
CA PRO A 45 0.58 -16.91 -31.30
C PRO A 45 -0.61 -15.96 -31.33
N LEU A 46 -1.13 -15.65 -30.13
CA LEU A 46 -2.20 -14.68 -29.92
C LEU A 46 -1.56 -13.35 -29.52
N LEU A 47 -1.83 -12.31 -30.29
CA LEU A 47 -1.25 -10.98 -30.05
C LEU A 47 -2.30 -10.03 -29.49
N GLY A 48 -1.91 -9.19 -28.52
CA GLY A 48 -2.76 -8.16 -27.94
C GLY A 48 -3.97 -8.71 -27.19
N VAL A 49 -3.81 -9.85 -26.49
CA VAL A 49 -4.87 -10.44 -25.66
C VAL A 49 -5.10 -9.55 -24.44
N ASN A 50 -6.36 -9.21 -24.20
CA ASN A 50 -6.74 -8.29 -23.14
C ASN A 50 -6.60 -8.91 -21.75
N LEU A 51 -6.06 -8.14 -20.79
CA LEU A 51 -6.04 -8.51 -19.37
C LEU A 51 -7.32 -8.13 -18.63
N GLN A 52 -8.17 -7.31 -19.23
CA GLN A 52 -9.46 -6.87 -18.70
C GLN A 52 -10.56 -6.98 -19.76
N ALA A 53 -11.79 -7.14 -19.30
CA ALA A 53 -12.96 -7.19 -20.20
C ALA A 53 -13.21 -5.87 -20.97
N ASN A 54 -12.78 -4.74 -20.40
CA ASN A 54 -12.87 -3.41 -21.02
C ASN A 54 -11.48 -2.80 -21.20
N GLN A 55 -10.98 -2.79 -22.43
CA GLN A 55 -9.69 -2.18 -22.79
C GLN A 55 -9.67 -0.65 -22.67
N GLY A 56 -10.80 0.01 -22.84
CA GLY A 56 -10.90 1.47 -22.81
C GLY A 56 -10.85 2.08 -21.41
N SER A 57 -10.79 1.27 -20.36
CA SER A 57 -10.84 1.72 -18.98
C SER A 57 -9.69 1.14 -18.15
N LYS A 58 -9.08 1.99 -17.33
CA LYS A 58 -8.10 1.55 -16.32
C LYS A 58 -8.77 1.18 -14.97
N PHE A 59 -10.08 1.35 -14.82
CA PHE A 59 -10.79 0.99 -13.61
C PHE A 59 -11.00 -0.52 -13.46
N GLY A 60 -11.13 -0.96 -12.22
CA GLY A 60 -11.33 -2.36 -11.88
C GLY A 60 -10.04 -3.05 -11.44
N VAL A 61 -10.00 -4.36 -11.64
CA VAL A 61 -8.87 -5.21 -11.25
C VAL A 61 -8.12 -5.65 -12.51
N CYS A 62 -6.79 -5.50 -12.51
CA CYS A 62 -5.93 -6.03 -13.55
C CYS A 62 -4.80 -6.85 -12.92
N PHE A 63 -4.61 -8.07 -13.38
CA PHE A 63 -3.46 -8.90 -13.06
C PHE A 63 -2.51 -8.92 -14.24
N PHE A 64 -1.25 -8.60 -14.00
CA PHE A 64 -0.19 -8.67 -15.00
C PHE A 64 0.58 -9.97 -14.79
N PRO A 65 0.39 -10.98 -15.68
CA PRO A 65 1.05 -12.28 -15.54
C PRO A 65 2.56 -12.14 -15.74
N ALA A 66 3.30 -13.06 -15.14
CA ALA A 66 4.74 -13.16 -15.39
C ALA A 66 5.00 -13.72 -16.79
N VAL A 67 6.03 -13.20 -17.47
CA VAL A 67 6.47 -13.77 -18.75
C VAL A 67 6.93 -15.21 -18.54
N GLY A 68 6.47 -16.12 -19.39
CA GLY A 68 6.70 -17.55 -19.26
C GLY A 68 5.70 -18.31 -18.38
N SER A 69 4.79 -17.61 -17.67
CA SER A 69 3.71 -18.23 -16.91
C SER A 69 2.55 -18.68 -17.79
N PHE A 70 1.60 -19.41 -17.22
CA PHE A 70 0.43 -19.88 -17.94
C PHE A 70 -0.77 -18.96 -17.73
N VAL A 71 -1.53 -18.77 -18.82
CA VAL A 71 -2.81 -18.05 -18.81
C VAL A 71 -3.88 -18.85 -19.50
N VAL A 72 -5.13 -18.63 -19.09
CA VAL A 72 -6.30 -19.17 -19.80
C VAL A 72 -6.93 -18.03 -20.59
N VAL A 73 -6.98 -18.16 -21.90
CA VAL A 73 -7.55 -17.17 -22.81
C VAL A 73 -8.91 -17.63 -23.29
N GLY A 74 -9.92 -16.80 -23.09
CA GLY A 74 -11.24 -16.95 -23.70
C GLY A 74 -11.40 -15.99 -24.88
N PHE A 75 -12.25 -16.37 -25.85
CA PHE A 75 -12.54 -15.55 -27.02
C PHE A 75 -13.92 -14.91 -26.89
N VAL A 76 -13.99 -13.63 -27.23
CA VAL A 76 -15.23 -12.84 -27.26
C VAL A 76 -15.47 -12.28 -28.65
N ALA A 77 -16.67 -11.77 -28.89
CA ALA A 77 -17.05 -11.17 -30.18
C ALA A 77 -16.76 -12.10 -31.38
N ASP A 78 -17.28 -13.31 -31.33
CA ASP A 78 -17.14 -14.34 -32.39
C ASP A 78 -15.68 -14.67 -32.70
N GLY A 79 -14.80 -14.65 -31.71
CA GLY A 79 -13.39 -14.99 -31.88
C GLY A 79 -12.50 -13.82 -32.32
N SER A 80 -13.03 -12.61 -32.40
CA SER A 80 -12.27 -11.43 -32.89
C SER A 80 -11.37 -10.82 -31.80
N ALA A 81 -11.59 -11.12 -30.52
CA ALA A 81 -10.77 -10.64 -29.41
C ALA A 81 -10.54 -11.74 -28.36
N GLY A 82 -9.31 -11.80 -27.83
CA GLY A 82 -8.97 -12.64 -26.69
C GLY A 82 -9.01 -11.86 -25.38
N VAL A 83 -9.47 -12.51 -24.31
CA VAL A 83 -9.44 -11.97 -22.94
C VAL A 83 -8.87 -13.03 -22.01
N VAL A 84 -7.96 -12.65 -21.13
CA VAL A 84 -7.44 -13.54 -20.09
C VAL A 84 -8.52 -13.78 -19.04
N LEU A 85 -8.88 -15.04 -18.85
CA LEU A 85 -9.88 -15.49 -17.88
C LEU A 85 -9.25 -15.92 -16.56
N GLY A 86 -7.98 -16.33 -16.58
CA GLY A 86 -7.23 -16.76 -15.43
C GLY A 86 -5.73 -16.74 -15.72
N THR A 87 -4.95 -16.54 -14.67
CA THR A 87 -3.49 -16.52 -14.72
C THR A 87 -2.93 -17.37 -13.58
N ASP A 88 -1.75 -17.93 -13.80
CA ASP A 88 -0.99 -18.70 -12.83
C ASP A 88 -0.13 -17.75 -11.97
N GLU A 89 1.07 -17.40 -12.44
CA GLU A 89 1.96 -16.47 -11.76
C GLU A 89 1.75 -15.03 -12.24
N ILE A 90 1.80 -14.09 -11.31
CA ILE A 90 1.68 -12.66 -11.64
C ILE A 90 2.92 -11.89 -11.19
N ASP A 91 3.34 -10.92 -11.99
CA ASP A 91 4.37 -9.95 -11.64
C ASP A 91 3.81 -8.77 -10.85
N SER A 92 2.55 -8.40 -11.13
CA SER A 92 1.87 -7.34 -10.40
C SER A 92 0.35 -7.45 -10.50
N ALA A 93 -0.32 -6.85 -9.51
CA ALA A 93 -1.77 -6.68 -9.48
C ALA A 93 -2.10 -5.21 -9.27
N GLU A 94 -3.10 -4.71 -9.98
CA GLU A 94 -3.57 -3.34 -9.87
C GLU A 94 -5.09 -3.31 -9.66
N ILE A 95 -5.54 -2.51 -8.71
CA ILE A 95 -6.96 -2.26 -8.43
C ILE A 95 -7.18 -0.76 -8.48
N ILE A 96 -8.07 -0.27 -9.35
CA ILE A 96 -8.42 1.15 -9.46
C ILE A 96 -9.92 1.32 -9.31
N ILE A 97 -10.34 2.12 -8.31
CA ILE A 97 -11.74 2.44 -8.03
C ILE A 97 -11.86 3.95 -7.83
N GLY A 98 -12.33 4.66 -8.84
CA GLY A 98 -12.39 6.13 -8.80
C GLY A 98 -11.01 6.74 -8.59
N ASN A 99 -10.81 7.46 -7.49
CA ASN A 99 -9.54 8.10 -7.14
C ASN A 99 -8.66 7.23 -6.20
N TYR A 100 -9.03 5.98 -6.00
CA TYR A 100 -8.29 5.05 -5.16
C TYR A 100 -7.57 4.04 -6.02
N SER A 101 -6.31 3.78 -5.73
CA SER A 101 -5.57 2.69 -6.36
C SER A 101 -4.82 1.84 -5.34
N ALA A 102 -4.68 0.57 -5.65
CA ALA A 102 -3.82 -0.36 -4.95
C ALA A 102 -2.98 -1.11 -5.99
N VAL A 103 -1.67 -1.09 -5.81
CA VAL A 103 -0.72 -1.81 -6.66
C VAL A 103 0.13 -2.71 -5.78
N ILE A 104 0.22 -3.97 -6.16
CA ILE A 104 1.10 -4.95 -5.51
C ILE A 104 2.03 -5.49 -6.58
N ASP A 105 3.32 -5.38 -6.34
CA ASP A 105 4.37 -5.88 -7.22
C ASP A 105 5.57 -6.39 -6.41
N ARG A 106 6.71 -6.62 -7.06
CA ARG A 106 7.94 -7.10 -6.40
C ARG A 106 8.57 -6.07 -5.47
N ASP A 107 8.26 -4.79 -5.66
CA ASP A 107 8.79 -3.69 -4.85
C ASP A 107 7.97 -3.45 -3.59
N GLY A 108 6.75 -4.02 -3.53
CA GLY A 108 5.88 -3.96 -2.36
C GLY A 108 4.41 -3.69 -2.66
N CYS A 109 3.74 -3.10 -1.68
CA CYS A 109 2.31 -2.73 -1.78
C CYS A 109 2.17 -1.21 -1.72
N ARG A 110 1.56 -0.61 -2.72
CA ARG A 110 1.25 0.82 -2.76
C ARG A 110 -0.25 1.04 -2.76
N PHE A 111 -0.70 1.94 -1.91
CA PHE A 111 -2.09 2.39 -1.82
C PHE A 111 -2.13 3.90 -2.00
N ASP A 112 -2.94 4.38 -2.94
CA ASP A 112 -3.15 5.81 -3.18
C ASP A 112 -4.64 6.14 -3.01
N ALA A 113 -4.92 7.21 -2.26
CA ALA A 113 -6.26 7.71 -1.95
C ALA A 113 -6.28 9.24 -2.12
N GLY A 114 -6.23 9.71 -3.36
CA GLY A 114 -6.10 11.14 -3.66
C GLY A 114 -4.76 11.72 -3.20
N ASN A 115 -4.78 12.51 -2.12
CA ASN A 115 -3.57 13.14 -1.58
C ASN A 115 -2.88 12.31 -0.49
N ILE A 116 -3.39 11.13 -0.18
CA ILE A 116 -2.83 10.24 0.84
C ILE A 116 -2.30 9.00 0.15
N SER A 117 -1.06 8.63 0.45
CA SER A 117 -0.47 7.38 -0.02
C SER A 117 0.17 6.59 1.11
N ALA A 118 0.21 5.27 0.94
CA ALA A 118 0.97 4.36 1.79
C ALA A 118 1.76 3.40 0.90
N HIS A 119 3.04 3.28 1.14
CA HIS A 119 3.92 2.33 0.45
C HIS A 119 4.55 1.40 1.48
N ILE A 120 4.31 0.12 1.35
CA ILE A 120 4.82 -0.94 2.22
C ILE A 120 5.83 -1.75 1.43
N THR A 121 7.07 -1.72 1.87
CA THR A 121 8.17 -2.51 1.31
C THR A 121 8.65 -3.55 2.33
N THR A 122 9.66 -4.33 1.99
CA THR A 122 10.32 -5.24 2.95
C THR A 122 11.00 -4.49 4.10
N ASP A 123 11.35 -3.23 3.92
CA ASP A 123 12.20 -2.47 4.85
C ASP A 123 11.44 -1.38 5.61
N ALA A 124 10.32 -0.89 5.05
CA ALA A 124 9.62 0.26 5.62
C ALA A 124 8.14 0.34 5.24
N VAL A 125 7.39 1.07 6.06
CA VAL A 125 6.09 1.63 5.71
C VAL A 125 6.24 3.14 5.60
N VAL A 126 5.98 3.68 4.41
CA VAL A 126 6.13 5.10 4.10
C VAL A 126 4.77 5.69 3.80
N PHE A 127 4.38 6.72 4.55
CA PHE A 127 3.17 7.50 4.28
C PHE A 127 3.52 8.80 3.56
N ASN A 128 2.75 9.17 2.55
CA ASN A 128 2.87 10.43 1.80
C ASN A 128 4.31 10.74 1.36
N GLY A 129 5.02 9.73 0.85
CA GLY A 129 6.40 9.88 0.40
C GLY A 129 7.44 10.14 1.49
N GLY A 130 7.04 10.09 2.77
CA GLY A 130 7.95 10.32 3.91
C GLY A 130 8.27 11.79 4.19
N GLU A 131 7.56 12.73 3.57
CA GLU A 131 7.84 14.19 3.67
C GLU A 131 7.75 14.76 5.09
N LEU A 132 6.94 14.13 5.96
CA LEU A 132 6.74 14.57 7.34
C LEU A 132 7.73 13.94 8.35
N GLY A 133 8.71 13.18 7.85
CA GLY A 133 9.67 12.43 8.67
C GLY A 133 9.09 11.16 9.29
N GLY A 134 9.86 10.52 10.16
CA GLY A 134 9.46 9.27 10.81
C GLY A 134 8.43 9.46 11.92
N LEU A 135 7.66 8.43 12.20
CA LEU A 135 6.78 8.38 13.36
C LEU A 135 7.62 8.33 14.67
N PRO A 136 7.19 9.04 15.73
CA PRO A 136 7.90 8.98 17.01
C PRO A 136 7.91 7.57 17.59
N VAL A 137 9.08 7.13 18.05
CA VAL A 137 9.19 5.92 18.87
C VAL A 137 8.72 6.28 20.29
N VAL A 138 7.49 5.93 20.63
CA VAL A 138 6.81 6.35 21.86
C VAL A 138 7.61 5.99 23.12
N GLY A 139 8.23 4.79 23.15
CA GLY A 139 9.07 4.38 24.28
C GLY A 139 10.29 5.29 24.51
N ASP A 140 10.93 5.75 23.44
CA ASP A 140 12.09 6.63 23.55
C ASP A 140 11.68 8.08 23.86
N LEU A 141 10.55 8.53 23.30
CA LEU A 141 9.94 9.81 23.66
C LEU A 141 9.61 9.85 25.16
N ALA A 142 8.93 8.82 25.68
CA ALA A 142 8.61 8.72 27.10
C ALA A 142 9.86 8.73 27.99
N LYS A 143 10.92 7.98 27.62
CA LYS A 143 12.20 8.02 28.34
C LYS A 143 12.82 9.41 28.36
N ARG A 144 12.78 10.13 27.23
CA ARG A 144 13.32 11.48 27.14
C ARG A 144 12.55 12.48 28.01
N LEU A 145 11.22 12.41 27.97
CA LEU A 145 10.34 13.22 28.83
C LEU A 145 10.59 12.94 30.32
N ASN A 146 10.70 11.66 30.69
CA ASN A 146 11.01 11.26 32.06
C ASN A 146 12.34 11.83 32.58
N ILE A 147 13.36 11.94 31.74
CA ILE A 147 14.63 12.57 32.13
C ILE A 147 14.39 14.05 32.49
N ILE A 148 13.66 14.77 31.64
CA ILE A 148 13.33 16.19 31.85
C ILE A 148 12.48 16.37 33.10
N GLU A 149 11.44 15.56 33.26
CA GLU A 149 10.55 15.62 34.43
C GLU A 149 11.29 15.33 35.75
N LYS A 150 12.20 14.34 35.75
CA LYS A 150 13.05 14.06 36.92
C LYS A 150 14.00 15.20 37.23
N ASP A 151 14.59 15.84 36.24
CA ASP A 151 15.48 16.98 36.42
C ASP A 151 14.72 18.18 37.03
N ILE A 152 13.54 18.49 36.50
CA ILE A 152 12.65 19.51 37.05
C ILE A 152 12.23 19.15 38.48
N ASN A 153 11.88 17.91 38.78
CA ASN A 153 11.51 17.47 40.12
C ASN A 153 12.68 17.56 41.10
N THR A 154 13.89 17.25 40.64
CA THR A 154 15.11 17.45 41.42
C THR A 154 15.33 18.94 41.77
N LEU A 155 15.18 19.82 40.77
CA LEU A 155 15.26 21.28 41.00
C LEU A 155 14.20 21.75 41.99
N LYS A 156 12.95 21.28 41.87
CA LYS A 156 11.86 21.56 42.82
C LYS A 156 12.21 21.11 44.23
N THR A 157 12.82 19.95 44.39
CA THR A 157 13.26 19.43 45.70
C THR A 157 14.33 20.30 46.30
N VAL A 158 15.30 20.79 45.49
CA VAL A 158 16.33 21.74 45.96
C VAL A 158 15.68 23.02 46.46
N PHE A 159 14.73 23.60 45.75
CA PHE A 159 13.99 24.80 46.19
C PHE A 159 13.16 24.53 47.44
N ALA A 160 12.52 23.37 47.54
CA ALA A 160 11.70 23.02 48.73
C ALA A 160 12.55 22.86 50.01
N SER A 161 13.79 22.40 49.89
CA SER A 161 14.71 22.19 50.99
C SER A 161 15.68 23.37 51.26
N TRP A 162 15.64 24.39 50.40
CA TRP A 162 16.55 25.52 50.51
C TRP A 162 16.25 26.37 51.75
N VAL A 163 17.27 26.58 52.58
CA VAL A 163 17.20 27.45 53.76
C VAL A 163 17.86 28.78 53.42
N PRO A 164 17.09 29.89 53.36
CA PRO A 164 17.66 31.21 53.05
C PRO A 164 18.64 31.68 54.13
N VAL A 165 19.70 32.35 53.76
CA VAL A 165 20.59 33.04 54.68
C VAL A 165 19.95 34.37 55.13
N ALA A 166 20.11 34.76 56.40
CA ALA A 166 19.52 35.98 56.90
C ALA A 166 20.05 37.19 56.09
N GLN A 167 19.13 38.06 55.66
CA GLN A 167 19.41 39.36 55.03
C GLN A 167 19.93 39.25 53.50
N ASP A 168 19.90 38.11 52.90
CA ASP A 168 20.26 37.96 51.47
C ASP A 168 19.10 38.09 50.47
N GLY A 169 17.88 38.34 50.95
CA GLY A 169 16.67 38.40 50.12
C GLY A 169 16.10 37.04 49.74
N GLY A 170 16.77 35.94 50.06
CA GLY A 170 16.39 34.58 49.71
C GLY A 170 15.07 34.12 50.36
N ALA A 171 14.71 34.66 51.49
CA ALA A 171 13.44 34.35 52.18
C ALA A 171 12.21 34.68 51.34
N ALA A 172 12.21 35.80 50.62
CA ALA A 172 11.11 36.18 49.72
C ALA A 172 11.00 35.22 48.53
N LEU A 173 12.13 34.81 47.94
CA LEU A 173 12.17 33.83 46.84
C LEU A 173 11.72 32.44 47.31
N SER A 174 12.19 31.97 48.46
CA SER A 174 11.79 30.70 49.05
C SER A 174 10.27 30.65 49.29
N THR A 175 9.69 31.71 49.82
CA THR A 175 8.25 31.83 50.02
C THR A 175 7.48 31.81 48.68
N ALA A 176 7.94 32.55 47.68
CA ALA A 176 7.32 32.59 46.37
C ALA A 176 7.40 31.23 45.63
N ALA A 177 8.47 30.50 45.84
CA ALA A 177 8.67 29.19 45.17
C ALA A 177 7.97 28.01 45.89
N THR A 178 7.48 28.20 47.15
CA THR A 178 6.99 27.10 48.00
C THR A 178 5.90 26.26 47.32
N SER A 179 4.87 26.88 46.75
CA SER A 179 3.75 26.18 46.12
C SER A 179 4.19 25.45 44.83
N TRP A 180 5.07 26.08 44.07
CA TRP A 180 5.64 25.46 42.87
C TRP A 180 6.55 24.29 43.23
N ALA A 181 7.42 24.42 44.22
CA ALA A 181 8.34 23.38 44.65
C ALA A 181 7.62 22.15 45.23
N ALA A 182 6.51 22.36 45.93
CA ALA A 182 5.71 21.28 46.52
C ALA A 182 4.99 20.40 45.46
N SER A 183 4.72 20.93 44.29
CA SER A 183 3.98 20.23 43.24
C SER A 183 4.94 19.47 42.30
N GLN A 184 5.15 18.18 42.55
CA GLN A 184 5.98 17.32 41.69
C GLN A 184 5.26 16.97 40.37
N LEU A 185 6.02 16.88 39.29
CA LEU A 185 5.50 16.38 38.00
C LEU A 185 5.32 14.85 38.05
N SER A 186 4.22 14.38 37.53
CA SER A 186 4.03 12.96 37.28
C SER A 186 4.97 12.51 36.15
N LEU A 187 5.60 11.34 36.33
CA LEU A 187 6.48 10.82 35.30
C LEU A 187 5.66 10.25 34.11
N THR A 188 6.07 10.64 32.93
CA THR A 188 5.49 10.17 31.67
C THR A 188 5.60 8.66 31.50
N LYS A 189 4.52 8.02 31.11
CA LYS A 189 4.48 6.60 30.74
C LYS A 189 4.21 6.48 29.22
N ALA A 190 4.73 5.45 28.57
CA ALA A 190 4.46 5.19 27.16
C ALA A 190 2.94 5.12 26.88
N ALA A 191 2.19 4.48 27.78
CA ALA A 191 0.74 4.36 27.68
C ALA A 191 -0.04 5.69 27.71
N ASP A 192 0.58 6.80 28.18
CA ASP A 192 -0.05 8.13 28.18
C ASP A 192 -0.13 8.70 26.73
N TYR A 193 0.68 8.18 25.79
CA TYR A 193 0.82 8.66 24.40
C TYR A 193 0.54 7.60 23.35
N GLU A 194 0.42 6.33 23.73
CA GLU A 194 0.11 5.26 22.80
C GLU A 194 -1.35 5.32 22.33
N ASN A 195 -1.52 5.28 21.01
CA ASN A 195 -2.84 5.05 20.43
C ASN A 195 -3.16 3.56 20.50
N THR A 196 -4.24 3.19 21.19
CA THR A 196 -4.65 1.78 21.35
C THR A 196 -5.24 1.18 20.07
N LYS A 197 -5.66 2.01 19.09
CA LYS A 197 -6.28 1.58 17.83
C LYS A 197 -5.31 1.52 16.68
N VAL A 198 -4.24 2.34 16.71
CA VAL A 198 -3.19 2.35 15.67
C VAL A 198 -1.90 1.88 16.34
N LYS A 199 -1.51 0.65 16.00
CA LYS A 199 -0.26 0.03 16.49
C LYS A 199 0.70 -0.12 15.31
N HIS A 200 1.98 -0.02 15.56
CA HIS A 200 3.08 -0.25 14.61
C HIS A 200 4.15 -1.09 15.27
#